data_991b9ddfc3ca217720cc45d8c80e937b
#
_entry.id   991b9ddfc3ca217720cc45d8c80e937b
#
_cell.length_a   1.000
_cell.length_b   1.000
_cell.length_c   1.000
_cell.angle_alpha   90.00
_cell.angle_beta   90.00
_cell.angle_gamma   90.00
#
_symmetry.space_group_name_H-M   'P 1'
#
loop_
_entity.id
_entity.type
_entity.pdbx_description
1 polymer ?
#
loop_
_entity_poly.entity_id
_entity_poly.type
_entity_poly.pdbx_seq_one_letter_code
_entity_poly.pdbx_strand_id
1 'polypeptide(L)'
;MENPHSILKKVFGYDSFRPGQEEIVSRLLAGQDVLAVMPTGAGKSICYQVPALLLPGITIVVSPLVSLMKDQVGALVQAGVAAAFLNNSLTDRQKALMLHRAREGWYKIIYVAPERLEMPGFQRFAQERPISMVTVDEAHCISQWGQDFRPSYLRIKAFVDSLPSRPVVGAFTATATAHVRDDIREQLALQKPYEVTTSFDRPNLYFETRRALPSQKPK
;
A
#
# COMPACT_ATOMS: atom_id res chain seq x y z
N MET A 1 -9.68 10.97 -21.92
CA MET A 1 -9.75 10.22 -20.64
C MET A 1 -8.37 10.24 -19.99
N GLU A 2 -8.29 10.47 -18.68
CA GLU A 2 -7.02 10.34 -17.97
C GLU A 2 -6.54 8.87 -18.02
N ASN A 3 -5.26 8.68 -18.28
CA ASN A 3 -4.63 7.35 -18.35
C ASN A 3 -3.48 7.27 -17.33
N PRO A 4 -2.91 6.09 -17.05
CA PRO A 4 -1.86 5.92 -16.06
C PRO A 4 -0.64 6.85 -16.26
N HIS A 5 -0.19 7.03 -17.50
CA HIS A 5 0.95 7.91 -17.81
C HIS A 5 0.64 9.39 -17.56
N SER A 6 -0.59 9.83 -17.90
CA SER A 6 -1.00 11.21 -17.64
C SER A 6 -1.07 11.51 -16.14
N ILE A 7 -1.58 10.58 -15.34
CA ILE A 7 -1.59 10.70 -13.87
C ILE A 7 -0.16 10.68 -13.31
N LEU A 8 0.68 9.76 -13.78
CA LEU A 8 2.07 9.67 -13.35
C LEU A 8 2.82 10.99 -13.56
N LYS A 9 2.66 11.60 -14.71
CA LYS A 9 3.30 12.88 -15.04
C LYS A 9 2.67 14.06 -14.29
N LYS A 10 1.36 14.19 -14.31
CA LYS A 10 0.63 15.33 -13.76
C LYS A 10 0.71 15.42 -12.24
N VAL A 11 0.59 14.28 -11.55
CA VAL A 11 0.49 14.20 -10.10
C VAL A 11 1.85 13.95 -9.45
N PHE A 12 2.65 13.05 -10.03
CA PHE A 12 3.89 12.60 -9.42
C PHE A 12 5.15 13.16 -10.08
N GLY A 13 5.02 13.84 -11.24
CA GLY A 13 6.13 14.50 -11.93
C GLY A 13 7.08 13.54 -12.67
N TYR A 14 6.71 12.26 -12.86
CA TYR A 14 7.53 11.28 -13.57
C TYR A 14 7.10 11.15 -15.03
N ASP A 15 8.06 11.09 -15.95
CA ASP A 15 7.78 10.93 -17.38
C ASP A 15 7.48 9.48 -17.78
N SER A 16 7.97 8.50 -17.04
CA SER A 16 7.78 7.08 -17.33
C SER A 16 7.73 6.23 -16.06
N PHE A 17 7.07 5.10 -16.14
CA PHE A 17 7.10 4.07 -15.10
C PHE A 17 8.49 3.41 -15.04
N ARG A 18 8.89 3.01 -13.85
CA ARG A 18 10.04 2.14 -13.67
C ARG A 18 9.71 0.70 -14.08
N PRO A 19 10.71 -0.14 -14.39
CA PRO A 19 10.47 -1.54 -14.75
C PRO A 19 9.54 -2.25 -13.75
N GLY A 20 8.52 -2.92 -14.26
CA GLY A 20 7.52 -3.66 -13.49
C GLY A 20 6.36 -2.83 -12.91
N GLN A 21 6.46 -1.49 -12.80
CA GLN A 21 5.39 -0.68 -12.25
C GLN A 21 4.16 -0.62 -13.17
N GLU A 22 4.36 -0.43 -14.46
CA GLU A 22 3.26 -0.27 -15.43
C GLU A 22 2.37 -1.52 -15.52
N GLU A 23 2.98 -2.69 -15.49
CA GLU A 23 2.24 -3.96 -15.49
C GLU A 23 1.38 -4.10 -14.23
N ILE A 24 1.95 -3.80 -13.04
CA ILE A 24 1.21 -3.82 -11.77
C ILE A 24 0.01 -2.87 -11.84
N VAL A 25 0.23 -1.63 -12.30
CA VAL A 25 -0.84 -0.63 -12.45
C VAL A 25 -1.94 -1.14 -13.38
N SER A 26 -1.58 -1.71 -14.52
CA SER A 26 -2.51 -2.25 -15.51
C SER A 26 -3.35 -3.41 -14.95
N ARG A 27 -2.73 -4.32 -14.17
CA ARG A 27 -3.44 -5.44 -13.53
C ARG A 27 -4.45 -4.96 -12.50
N LEU A 28 -4.07 -4.03 -11.64
CA LEU A 28 -4.97 -3.45 -10.65
C LEU A 28 -6.15 -2.72 -11.31
N LEU A 29 -5.92 -1.99 -12.39
CA LEU A 29 -6.98 -1.31 -13.16
C LEU A 29 -7.90 -2.30 -13.87
N ALA A 30 -7.39 -3.46 -14.26
CA ALA A 30 -8.18 -4.55 -14.82
C ALA A 30 -8.98 -5.35 -13.77
N GLY A 31 -8.89 -4.98 -12.47
CA GLY A 31 -9.56 -5.67 -11.37
C GLY A 31 -8.88 -6.98 -10.95
N GLN A 32 -7.63 -7.22 -11.36
CA GLN A 32 -6.86 -8.39 -10.94
C GLN A 32 -6.08 -8.08 -9.66
N ASP A 33 -6.16 -8.98 -8.68
CA ASP A 33 -5.34 -8.88 -7.47
C ASP A 33 -3.85 -8.95 -7.82
N VAL A 34 -3.03 -8.32 -6.98
CA VAL A 34 -1.58 -8.25 -7.17
C VAL A 34 -0.84 -8.62 -5.89
N LEU A 35 0.22 -9.41 -6.01
CA LEU A 35 1.24 -9.61 -4.99
C LEU A 35 2.59 -9.16 -5.55
N ALA A 36 3.08 -8.02 -5.09
CA ALA A 36 4.31 -7.42 -5.57
C ALA A 36 5.41 -7.39 -4.50
N VAL A 37 6.52 -8.07 -4.78
CA VAL A 37 7.75 -7.99 -3.97
C VAL A 37 8.71 -7.04 -4.68
N MET A 38 8.89 -5.86 -4.11
CA MET A 38 9.66 -4.77 -4.72
C MET A 38 10.59 -4.16 -3.67
N PRO A 39 11.88 -4.00 -3.92
CA PRO A 39 12.83 -3.45 -2.95
C PRO A 39 12.44 -2.03 -2.51
N THR A 40 12.93 -1.62 -1.34
CA THR A 40 12.81 -0.25 -0.85
C THR A 40 13.39 0.72 -1.89
N GLY A 41 12.68 1.80 -2.18
CA GLY A 41 13.07 2.77 -3.21
C GLY A 41 12.66 2.41 -4.64
N ALA A 42 12.10 1.22 -4.91
CA ALA A 42 11.58 0.85 -6.23
C ALA A 42 10.29 1.59 -6.64
N GLY A 43 9.69 2.37 -5.72
CA GLY A 43 8.47 3.13 -6.01
C GLY A 43 7.20 2.31 -5.86
N LYS A 44 7.11 1.41 -4.87
CA LYS A 44 5.91 0.64 -4.54
C LYS A 44 4.64 1.50 -4.47
N SER A 45 4.72 2.67 -3.84
CA SER A 45 3.56 3.56 -3.66
C SER A 45 2.95 4.02 -4.97
N ILE A 46 3.75 4.28 -5.99
CA ILE A 46 3.26 4.66 -7.33
C ILE A 46 2.38 3.56 -7.92
N CYS A 47 2.74 2.28 -7.70
CA CYS A 47 2.01 1.15 -8.24
C CYS A 47 0.55 1.08 -7.78
N TYR A 48 0.22 1.59 -6.60
CA TYR A 48 -1.15 1.62 -6.09
C TYR A 48 -1.76 3.03 -6.05
N GLN A 49 -0.96 4.09 -5.95
CA GLN A 49 -1.48 5.45 -5.96
C GLN A 49 -2.00 5.87 -7.34
N VAL A 50 -1.32 5.47 -8.42
CA VAL A 50 -1.79 5.77 -9.79
C VAL A 50 -3.14 5.11 -10.07
N PRO A 51 -3.33 3.78 -9.89
CA PRO A 51 -4.66 3.18 -10.09
C PRO A 51 -5.70 3.71 -9.11
N ALA A 52 -5.34 4.05 -7.88
CA ALA A 52 -6.25 4.67 -6.92
C ALA A 52 -6.90 5.95 -7.47
N LEU A 53 -6.18 6.75 -8.24
CA LEU A 53 -6.70 7.99 -8.83
C LEU A 53 -7.62 7.74 -10.03
N LEU A 54 -7.48 6.62 -10.71
CA LEU A 54 -8.25 6.26 -11.91
C LEU A 54 -9.49 5.41 -11.59
N LEU A 55 -9.44 4.59 -10.56
CA LEU A 55 -10.57 3.77 -10.13
C LEU A 55 -11.74 4.63 -9.64
N PRO A 56 -13.01 4.22 -9.81
CA PRO A 56 -14.17 5.08 -9.52
C PRO A 56 -14.36 5.36 -8.03
N GLY A 57 -14.13 4.37 -7.15
CA GLY A 57 -14.35 4.47 -5.70
C GLY A 57 -13.14 4.96 -4.92
N ILE A 58 -13.17 4.69 -3.62
CA ILE A 58 -12.11 5.04 -2.68
C ILE A 58 -11.10 3.89 -2.62
N THR A 59 -9.83 4.21 -2.47
CA THR A 59 -8.77 3.25 -2.17
C THR A 59 -8.41 3.33 -0.69
N ILE A 60 -8.44 2.18 -0.01
CA ILE A 60 -7.95 2.02 1.36
C ILE A 60 -6.54 1.45 1.31
N VAL A 61 -5.59 2.14 1.94
CA VAL A 61 -4.20 1.68 2.07
C VAL A 61 -3.94 1.29 3.52
N VAL A 62 -3.82 0.00 3.79
CA VAL A 62 -3.46 -0.51 5.11
C VAL A 62 -1.95 -0.48 5.25
N SER A 63 -1.45 0.25 6.24
CA SER A 63 0.00 0.40 6.49
C SER A 63 0.30 0.34 8.00
N PRO A 64 1.44 -0.25 8.42
CA PRO A 64 1.76 -0.41 9.83
C PRO A 64 2.48 0.81 10.43
N LEU A 65 2.98 1.72 9.59
CA LEU A 65 3.90 2.79 9.98
C LEU A 65 3.21 4.16 9.98
N VAL A 66 2.87 4.65 11.18
CA VAL A 66 2.17 5.93 11.40
C VAL A 66 2.91 7.13 10.80
N SER A 67 4.25 7.18 10.94
CA SER A 67 5.08 8.24 10.36
C SER A 67 4.98 8.24 8.83
N LEU A 68 5.15 7.06 8.21
CA LEU A 68 5.07 6.92 6.77
C LEU A 68 3.70 7.32 6.20
N MET A 69 2.61 7.01 6.92
CA MET A 69 1.27 7.45 6.51
C MET A 69 1.18 8.97 6.41
N LYS A 70 1.73 9.71 7.40
CA LYS A 70 1.71 11.17 7.40
C LYS A 70 2.49 11.74 6.22
N ASP A 71 3.67 11.18 5.95
CA ASP A 71 4.53 11.62 4.85
C ASP A 71 3.86 11.35 3.49
N GLN A 72 3.30 10.15 3.30
CA GLN A 72 2.58 9.77 2.08
C GLN A 72 1.35 10.66 1.83
N VAL A 73 0.52 10.86 2.85
CA VAL A 73 -0.67 11.72 2.75
C VAL A 73 -0.25 13.19 2.53
N GLY A 74 0.78 13.66 3.22
CA GLY A 74 1.32 15.01 3.02
C GLY A 74 1.76 15.25 1.57
N ALA A 75 2.52 14.33 0.99
CA ALA A 75 2.96 14.39 -0.40
C ALA A 75 1.77 14.36 -1.39
N LEU A 76 0.79 13.48 -1.16
CA LEU A 76 -0.42 13.40 -1.98
C LEU A 76 -1.23 14.71 -1.94
N VAL A 77 -1.43 15.28 -0.76
CA VAL A 77 -2.16 16.55 -0.59
C VAL A 77 -1.41 17.71 -1.26
N GLN A 78 -0.09 17.78 -1.15
CA GLN A 78 0.73 18.76 -1.86
C GLN A 78 0.63 18.60 -3.39
N ALA A 79 0.47 17.38 -3.89
CA ALA A 79 0.22 17.09 -5.29
C ALA A 79 -1.24 17.32 -5.73
N GLY A 80 -2.10 17.88 -4.86
CA GLY A 80 -3.51 18.17 -5.15
C GLY A 80 -4.44 16.95 -5.05
N VAL A 81 -3.98 15.83 -4.48
CA VAL A 81 -4.80 14.63 -4.28
C VAL A 81 -5.51 14.68 -2.94
N ALA A 82 -6.82 14.47 -2.95
CA ALA A 82 -7.63 14.37 -1.75
C ALA A 82 -7.34 13.05 -1.00
N ALA A 83 -6.44 13.10 -0.02
CA ALA A 83 -6.02 11.97 0.78
C ALA A 83 -6.14 12.25 2.28
N ALA A 84 -6.32 11.20 3.07
CA ALA A 84 -6.37 11.28 4.52
C ALA A 84 -5.71 10.05 5.16
N PHE A 85 -5.48 10.11 6.48
CA PHE A 85 -5.07 8.94 7.26
C PHE A 85 -5.92 8.79 8.53
N LEU A 86 -6.01 7.54 9.01
CA LEU A 86 -6.70 7.17 10.24
C LEU A 86 -5.80 6.25 11.07
N ASN A 87 -5.25 6.79 12.13
CA ASN A 87 -4.37 6.07 13.05
C ASN A 87 -4.51 6.57 14.50
N ASN A 88 -3.66 6.08 15.40
CA ASN A 88 -3.71 6.41 16.85
C ASN A 88 -3.23 7.84 17.18
N SER A 89 -2.57 8.53 16.25
CA SER A 89 -2.10 9.90 16.51
C SER A 89 -3.19 10.97 16.42
N LEU A 90 -4.36 10.63 15.86
CA LEU A 90 -5.49 11.53 15.73
C LEU A 90 -6.30 11.59 17.05
N THR A 91 -6.71 12.80 17.44
CA THR A 91 -7.71 12.98 18.49
C THR A 91 -9.08 12.46 18.03
N ASP A 92 -9.99 12.20 18.95
CA ASP A 92 -11.33 11.68 18.61
C ASP A 92 -12.12 12.67 17.75
N ARG A 93 -11.96 13.98 17.98
CA ARG A 93 -12.54 15.03 17.13
C ARG A 93 -11.98 14.96 15.68
N GLN A 94 -10.68 14.76 15.52
CA GLN A 94 -10.06 14.62 14.20
C GLN A 94 -10.52 13.35 13.49
N LYS A 95 -10.63 12.21 14.20
CA LYS A 95 -11.17 10.96 13.67
C LYS A 95 -12.62 11.14 13.20
N ALA A 96 -13.47 11.76 14.03
CA ALA A 96 -14.87 12.01 13.69
C ALA A 96 -15.01 12.89 12.45
N LEU A 97 -14.24 13.99 12.37
CA LEU A 97 -14.23 14.88 11.21
C LEU A 97 -13.74 14.17 9.93
N MET A 98 -12.67 13.37 10.05
CA MET A 98 -12.13 12.59 8.93
C MET A 98 -13.18 11.61 8.41
N LEU A 99 -13.84 10.84 9.29
CA LEU A 99 -14.87 9.89 8.91
C LEU A 99 -16.12 10.56 8.32
N HIS A 100 -16.51 11.74 8.84
CA HIS A 100 -17.59 12.53 8.26
C HIS A 100 -17.26 12.92 6.81
N ARG A 101 -16.10 13.52 6.58
CA ARG A 101 -15.63 13.89 5.23
C ARG A 101 -15.48 12.68 4.30
N ALA A 102 -15.03 11.53 4.83
CA ALA A 102 -14.94 10.29 4.06
C ALA A 102 -16.31 9.83 3.55
N ARG A 103 -17.37 9.92 4.40
CA ARG A 103 -18.75 9.60 4.00
C ARG A 103 -19.29 10.56 2.95
N GLU A 104 -18.88 11.82 2.96
CA GLU A 104 -19.23 12.80 1.94
C GLU A 104 -18.45 12.62 0.63
N GLY A 105 -17.48 11.68 0.60
CA GLY A 105 -16.70 11.38 -0.60
C GLY A 105 -15.56 12.35 -0.88
N TRP A 106 -15.06 13.04 0.14
CA TRP A 106 -13.98 14.01 -0.01
C TRP A 106 -12.63 13.38 -0.38
N TYR A 107 -12.43 12.11 -0.02
CA TYR A 107 -11.13 11.46 -0.17
C TYR A 107 -11.12 10.40 -1.27
N LYS A 108 -10.03 10.37 -2.00
CA LYS A 108 -9.73 9.37 -3.02
C LYS A 108 -8.89 8.22 -2.46
N ILE A 109 -7.99 8.55 -1.53
CA ILE A 109 -7.09 7.60 -0.88
C ILE A 109 -7.16 7.81 0.63
N ILE A 110 -7.35 6.73 1.38
CA ILE A 110 -7.35 6.77 2.84
C ILE A 110 -6.33 5.74 3.35
N TYR A 111 -5.29 6.23 4.01
CA TYR A 111 -4.35 5.39 4.75
C TYR A 111 -4.92 5.03 6.11
N VAL A 112 -4.85 3.76 6.49
CA VAL A 112 -5.41 3.27 7.74
C VAL A 112 -4.46 2.33 8.45
N ALA A 113 -4.32 2.50 9.77
CA ALA A 113 -3.62 1.52 10.60
C ALA A 113 -4.51 0.27 10.75
N PRO A 114 -3.94 -0.95 10.67
CA PRO A 114 -4.73 -2.19 10.59
C PRO A 114 -5.70 -2.38 11.76
N GLU A 115 -5.34 -1.93 12.97
CA GLU A 115 -6.21 -1.99 14.15
C GLU A 115 -7.44 -1.06 14.06
N ARG A 116 -7.48 -0.15 13.09
CA ARG A 116 -8.60 0.77 12.86
C ARG A 116 -9.67 0.20 11.94
N LEU A 117 -9.39 -0.89 11.24
CA LEU A 117 -10.35 -1.54 10.36
C LEU A 117 -11.61 -2.03 11.11
N GLU A 118 -11.47 -2.35 12.40
CA GLU A 118 -12.57 -2.80 13.25
C GLU A 118 -13.34 -1.66 13.95
N MET A 119 -12.93 -0.40 13.78
CA MET A 119 -13.67 0.72 14.35
C MET A 119 -15.08 0.80 13.78
N PRO A 120 -16.14 0.82 14.61
CA PRO A 120 -17.53 0.85 14.12
C PRO A 120 -17.81 2.01 13.16
N GLY A 121 -17.18 3.18 13.40
CA GLY A 121 -17.30 4.34 12.52
C GLY A 121 -16.65 4.13 11.16
N PHE A 122 -15.50 3.44 11.10
CA PHE A 122 -14.81 3.12 9.86
C PHE A 122 -15.55 2.03 9.08
N GLN A 123 -16.01 1.00 9.75
CA GLN A 123 -16.80 -0.06 9.11
C GLN A 123 -18.10 0.50 8.50
N ARG A 124 -18.84 1.34 9.22
CA ARG A 124 -20.03 2.02 8.67
C ARG A 124 -19.71 2.84 7.43
N PHE A 125 -18.64 3.64 7.47
CA PHE A 125 -18.18 4.37 6.30
C PHE A 125 -17.90 3.45 5.12
N ALA A 126 -17.19 2.33 5.34
CA ALA A 126 -16.82 1.39 4.29
C ALA A 126 -18.02 0.61 3.72
N GLN A 127 -19.13 0.51 4.47
CA GLN A 127 -20.40 -0.04 3.99
C GLN A 127 -21.20 0.96 3.15
N GLU A 128 -21.07 2.26 3.44
CA GLU A 128 -21.84 3.33 2.80
C GLU A 128 -21.19 3.86 1.51
N ARG A 129 -19.90 3.61 1.32
CA ARG A 129 -19.12 4.17 0.19
C ARG A 129 -18.45 3.06 -0.63
N PRO A 130 -18.39 3.20 -1.96
CA PRO A 130 -17.75 2.22 -2.81
C PRO A 130 -16.23 2.22 -2.57
N ILE A 131 -15.71 1.09 -2.10
CA ILE A 131 -14.27 0.83 -1.99
C ILE A 131 -13.84 0.06 -3.24
N SER A 132 -13.05 0.68 -4.10
CA SER A 132 -12.61 0.07 -5.36
C SER A 132 -11.35 -0.75 -5.20
N MET A 133 -10.49 -0.39 -4.25
CA MET A 133 -9.23 -1.10 -4.02
C MET A 133 -8.86 -1.09 -2.53
N VAL A 134 -8.33 -2.21 -2.06
CA VAL A 134 -7.62 -2.31 -0.77
C VAL A 134 -6.17 -2.65 -1.05
N THR A 135 -5.27 -1.79 -0.62
CA THR A 135 -3.83 -2.00 -0.71
C THR A 135 -3.27 -2.35 0.66
N VAL A 136 -2.47 -3.40 0.72
CA VAL A 136 -1.77 -3.84 1.93
C VAL A 136 -0.29 -3.53 1.76
N ASP A 137 0.16 -2.45 2.38
CA ASP A 137 1.58 -2.09 2.42
C ASP A 137 2.28 -2.88 3.52
N GLU A 138 3.56 -3.18 3.33
CA GLU A 138 4.35 -4.09 4.18
C GLU A 138 3.62 -5.42 4.45
N ALA A 139 3.08 -6.02 3.38
CA ALA A 139 2.24 -7.21 3.45
C ALA A 139 2.91 -8.41 4.16
N HIS A 140 4.26 -8.43 4.25
CA HIS A 140 4.99 -9.45 5.02
C HIS A 140 4.60 -9.48 6.51
N CYS A 141 4.03 -8.38 7.03
CA CYS A 141 3.53 -8.31 8.42
C CYS A 141 2.38 -9.29 8.72
N ILE A 142 1.75 -9.87 7.70
CA ILE A 142 0.68 -10.86 7.90
C ILE A 142 1.21 -12.26 8.25
N SER A 143 2.45 -12.56 7.86
CA SER A 143 3.07 -13.87 8.05
C SER A 143 3.83 -13.96 9.36
N GLN A 144 3.61 -15.04 10.12
CA GLN A 144 4.39 -15.35 11.31
C GLN A 144 5.88 -15.62 10.98
N TRP A 145 6.18 -15.94 9.75
CA TRP A 145 7.53 -16.14 9.23
C TRP A 145 8.13 -14.87 8.62
N GLY A 146 7.38 -13.77 8.64
CA GLY A 146 7.85 -12.45 8.23
C GLY A 146 8.74 -11.82 9.30
N GLN A 147 9.51 -10.80 8.91
CA GLN A 147 10.42 -10.11 9.83
C GLN A 147 9.72 -9.27 10.91
N ASP A 148 8.46 -8.87 10.67
CA ASP A 148 7.68 -7.98 11.56
C ASP A 148 6.21 -8.44 11.59
N PHE A 149 5.97 -9.63 12.16
CA PHE A 149 4.60 -10.16 12.27
C PHE A 149 3.71 -9.25 13.13
N ARG A 150 2.54 -8.91 12.61
CA ARG A 150 1.53 -8.09 13.30
C ARG A 150 0.17 -8.77 13.30
N PRO A 151 -0.32 -9.26 14.44
CA PRO A 151 -1.62 -9.94 14.52
C PRO A 151 -2.80 -9.13 13.94
N SER A 152 -2.71 -7.79 13.98
CA SER A 152 -3.74 -6.92 13.41
C SER A 152 -3.89 -7.05 11.89
N TYR A 153 -2.87 -7.53 11.17
CA TYR A 153 -2.94 -7.77 9.73
C TYR A 153 -3.86 -8.94 9.37
N LEU A 154 -4.03 -9.91 10.26
CA LEU A 154 -4.97 -11.04 10.06
C LEU A 154 -6.42 -10.58 9.93
N ARG A 155 -6.74 -9.35 10.37
CA ARG A 155 -8.09 -8.76 10.30
C ARG A 155 -8.42 -8.16 8.94
N ILE A 156 -7.42 -7.97 8.07
CA ILE A 156 -7.61 -7.32 6.76
C ILE A 156 -8.56 -8.13 5.88
N LYS A 157 -8.41 -9.46 5.86
CA LYS A 157 -9.33 -10.35 5.13
C LYS A 157 -10.77 -10.17 5.57
N ALA A 158 -11.03 -10.22 6.89
CA ALA A 158 -12.37 -10.06 7.44
C ALA A 158 -12.98 -8.70 7.06
N PHE A 159 -12.16 -7.64 7.04
CA PHE A 159 -12.58 -6.33 6.56
C PHE A 159 -12.97 -6.37 5.08
N VAL A 160 -12.12 -6.94 4.21
CA VAL A 160 -12.40 -7.07 2.77
C VAL A 160 -13.69 -7.87 2.52
N ASP A 161 -13.86 -8.99 3.24
CA ASP A 161 -15.04 -9.86 3.12
C ASP A 161 -16.33 -9.17 3.63
N SER A 162 -16.21 -8.18 4.50
CA SER A 162 -17.34 -7.42 5.04
C SER A 162 -17.88 -6.35 4.08
N LEU A 163 -17.15 -5.98 3.04
CA LEU A 163 -17.53 -4.92 2.11
C LEU A 163 -18.72 -5.36 1.21
N PRO A 164 -19.62 -4.44 0.82
CA PRO A 164 -20.76 -4.76 -0.05
C PRO A 164 -20.40 -5.36 -1.41
N SER A 165 -19.21 -4.98 -1.92
CA SER A 165 -18.60 -5.57 -3.10
C SER A 165 -17.11 -5.76 -2.86
N ARG A 166 -16.58 -6.91 -3.30
CA ARG A 166 -15.15 -7.18 -3.13
C ARG A 166 -14.31 -6.21 -3.98
N PRO A 167 -13.42 -5.42 -3.36
CA PRO A 167 -12.48 -4.57 -4.09
C PRO A 167 -11.35 -5.40 -4.70
N VAL A 168 -10.60 -4.83 -5.63
CA VAL A 168 -9.31 -5.38 -6.01
C VAL A 168 -8.32 -5.25 -4.85
N VAL A 169 -7.50 -6.29 -4.61
CA VAL A 169 -6.54 -6.31 -3.51
C VAL A 169 -5.12 -6.28 -4.05
N GLY A 170 -4.33 -5.30 -3.60
CA GLY A 170 -2.91 -5.19 -3.90
C GLY A 170 -2.06 -5.41 -2.64
N ALA A 171 -1.22 -6.44 -2.62
CA ALA A 171 -0.28 -6.72 -1.53
C ALA A 171 1.13 -6.33 -1.95
N PHE A 172 1.77 -5.46 -1.17
CA PHE A 172 3.09 -4.90 -1.48
C PHE A 172 4.05 -5.12 -0.30
N THR A 173 5.25 -5.58 -0.59
CA THR A 173 6.30 -5.73 0.41
C THR A 173 7.68 -5.53 -0.20
N ALA A 174 8.67 -5.18 0.64
CA ALA A 174 10.06 -5.11 0.19
C ALA A 174 10.73 -6.49 0.18
N THR A 175 10.33 -7.39 1.07
CA THR A 175 10.96 -8.69 1.27
C THR A 175 9.91 -9.76 1.51
N ALA A 176 10.00 -10.87 0.80
CA ALA A 176 9.19 -12.06 1.07
C ALA A 176 9.86 -13.31 0.51
N THR A 177 10.09 -14.29 1.35
CA THR A 177 10.45 -15.65 0.91
C THR A 177 9.28 -16.31 0.20
N ALA A 178 9.47 -17.45 -0.44
CA ALA A 178 8.38 -18.21 -1.05
C ALA A 178 7.27 -18.51 -0.05
N HIS A 179 7.65 -18.98 1.13
CA HIS A 179 6.70 -19.28 2.22
C HIS A 179 5.89 -18.06 2.69
N VAL A 180 6.55 -16.90 2.86
CA VAL A 180 5.88 -15.65 3.21
C VAL A 180 4.91 -15.20 2.10
N ARG A 181 5.25 -15.41 0.83
CA ARG A 181 4.32 -15.10 -0.29
C ARG A 181 3.09 -16.00 -0.27
N ASP A 182 3.27 -17.28 0.03
CA ASP A 182 2.16 -18.23 0.17
C ASP A 182 1.23 -17.80 1.31
N ASP A 183 1.78 -17.45 2.47
CA ASP A 183 1.01 -16.90 3.60
C ASP A 183 0.24 -15.63 3.21
N ILE A 184 0.90 -14.67 2.54
CA ILE A 184 0.23 -13.43 2.10
C ILE A 184 -0.97 -13.76 1.20
N ARG A 185 -0.78 -14.66 0.22
CA ARG A 185 -1.84 -15.06 -0.71
C ARG A 185 -3.02 -15.69 0.00
N GLU A 186 -2.74 -16.61 0.94
CA GLU A 186 -3.76 -17.34 1.68
C GLU A 186 -4.48 -16.43 2.69
N GLN A 187 -3.74 -15.72 3.54
CA GLN A 187 -4.30 -14.89 4.61
C GLN A 187 -5.09 -13.67 4.09
N LEU A 188 -4.73 -13.13 2.93
CA LEU A 188 -5.49 -12.08 2.27
C LEU A 188 -6.56 -12.63 1.30
N ALA A 189 -6.64 -13.96 1.10
CA ALA A 189 -7.52 -14.62 0.15
C ALA A 189 -7.44 -13.98 -1.26
N LEU A 190 -6.22 -13.75 -1.76
CA LEU A 190 -6.00 -13.15 -3.07
C LEU A 190 -6.56 -14.06 -4.18
N GLN A 191 -7.29 -13.47 -5.12
CA GLN A 191 -7.96 -14.20 -6.20
C GLN A 191 -7.13 -14.17 -7.47
N LYS A 192 -6.46 -15.30 -7.82
CA LYS A 192 -5.61 -15.43 -9.01
C LYS A 192 -4.68 -14.22 -9.20
N PRO A 193 -3.89 -13.87 -8.17
CA PRO A 193 -3.11 -12.65 -8.20
C PRO A 193 -2.07 -12.67 -9.32
N TYR A 194 -1.80 -11.50 -9.88
CA TYR A 194 -0.57 -11.29 -10.62
C TYR A 194 0.57 -11.18 -9.61
N GLU A 195 1.50 -12.15 -9.65
CA GLU A 195 2.65 -12.18 -8.76
C GLU A 195 3.91 -11.70 -9.47
N VAL A 196 4.59 -10.73 -8.87
CA VAL A 196 5.82 -10.17 -9.43
C VAL A 196 6.86 -9.95 -8.33
N THR A 197 8.08 -10.31 -8.64
CA THR A 197 9.26 -9.95 -7.84
C THR A 197 10.20 -9.15 -8.75
N THR A 198 10.38 -7.89 -8.42
CA THR A 198 11.32 -7.05 -9.18
C THR A 198 12.76 -7.28 -8.70
N SER A 199 13.74 -6.96 -9.56
CA SER A 199 15.15 -7.14 -9.23
C SER A 199 15.54 -6.36 -7.98
N PHE A 200 16.33 -6.98 -7.11
CA PHE A 200 17.01 -6.35 -5.98
C PHE A 200 18.37 -5.76 -6.37
N ASP A 201 18.77 -5.95 -7.61
CA ASP A 201 20.03 -5.41 -8.11
C ASP A 201 20.00 -3.88 -8.10
N ARG A 202 21.06 -3.32 -7.57
CA ARG A 202 21.28 -1.87 -7.49
C ARG A 202 22.60 -1.55 -8.17
N PRO A 203 22.63 -1.37 -9.48
CA PRO A 203 23.87 -1.17 -10.23
C PRO A 203 24.67 0.07 -9.79
N ASN A 204 24.03 0.98 -9.06
CA ASN A 204 24.67 2.15 -8.46
C ASN A 204 25.28 1.91 -7.08
N LEU A 205 25.14 0.71 -6.51
CA LEU A 205 25.77 0.33 -5.23
C LEU A 205 26.85 -0.71 -5.47
N TYR A 206 28.05 -0.38 -5.05
CA TYR A 206 29.20 -1.28 -5.09
C TYR A 206 29.51 -1.77 -3.68
N PHE A 207 29.63 -3.09 -3.51
CA PHE A 207 30.02 -3.73 -2.26
C PHE A 207 31.38 -4.41 -2.45
N GLU A 208 32.36 -4.05 -1.64
CA GLU A 208 33.69 -4.65 -1.63
C GLU A 208 34.03 -5.17 -0.23
N THR A 209 34.56 -6.39 -0.16
CA THR A 209 35.12 -6.94 1.08
C THR A 209 36.62 -6.89 1.01
N ARG A 210 37.25 -6.12 1.91
CA ARG A 210 38.71 -6.03 2.03
C ARG A 210 39.18 -6.72 3.30
N ARG A 211 40.15 -7.59 3.20
CA ARG A 211 40.87 -8.11 4.38
C ARG A 211 41.70 -6.95 4.98
N ALA A 212 41.44 -6.64 6.24
CA ALA A 212 42.20 -5.66 6.99
C ALA A 212 42.72 -6.28 8.29
N LEU A 213 43.95 -5.97 8.65
CA LEU A 213 44.48 -6.30 9.97
C LEU A 213 43.74 -5.49 11.05
N PRO A 214 43.66 -5.98 12.32
CA PRO A 214 42.95 -5.27 13.39
C PRO A 214 43.36 -3.79 13.56
N SER A 215 44.61 -3.46 13.27
CA SER A 215 45.15 -2.09 13.31
C SER A 215 44.68 -1.20 12.14
N GLN A 216 44.12 -1.76 11.10
CA GLN A 216 43.67 -1.06 9.87
C GLN A 216 42.13 -0.88 9.81
N LYS A 217 41.39 -1.36 10.83
CA LYS A 217 39.97 -1.16 10.90
C LYS A 217 39.66 0.31 11.25
N PRO A 218 38.73 0.97 10.54
CA PRO A 218 38.29 2.29 10.94
C PRO A 218 37.64 2.21 12.33
N LYS A 219 37.87 3.22 13.16
CA LYS A 219 37.28 3.35 14.51
C LYS A 219 35.80 3.68 14.43
#